data_d3bc2508bea4d9b10144aefdc2304f6d
#
_entry.id   d3bc2508bea4d9b10144aefdc2304f6d
#
_cell.length_a   1.000
_cell.length_b   1.000
_cell.length_c   1.000
_cell.angle_alpha   90.00
_cell.angle_beta   90.00
_cell.angle_gamma   90.00
#
_symmetry.space_group_name_H-M   'P 1'
#
loop_
_entity.id
_entity.type
_entity.pdbx_description
1 polymer ?
#
loop_
_entity_poly.entity_id
_entity_poly.type
_entity_poly.pdbx_seq_one_letter_code
_entity_poly.pdbx_strand_id
1 'polypeptide(L)'
;MYKRLIFSTFLVFLLALAVVPVQAQELVILHTNDTHSQIEPYTYKADTNVGGFLRREAYIREVRSQHPNVLLFDAGDFSQGTPYFNFFKGYTEIYLMNAMHYDAVTLGNHEFDNGCGALAKRIKKADFPFLCANYVFHNKALAKVVRPCMIVEKGGYKVGVFGLTVDLQALIAPSTYKQLQYLDPVEVSKKMVDFLKSQNCDLIVCLSHLGVEKDQMNDYQLAKEVPGIDIIIGGHSHYEMKEPTVIGNTRIYQMANKGKCIGEITVRR
;
A
#
# COMPACT_ATOMS: atom_id res chain seq x y z
N MET A 1 -30.74 65.05 52.95
CA MET A 1 -29.49 64.78 52.22
C MET A 1 -29.26 63.24 52.20
N TYR A 2 -29.68 62.59 51.13
CA TYR A 2 -29.47 61.12 50.96
C TYR A 2 -28.29 60.91 50.05
N LYS A 3 -27.23 60.28 50.56
CA LYS A 3 -26.10 59.76 49.75
C LYS A 3 -26.46 58.43 49.17
N ARG A 4 -26.54 58.36 47.85
CA ARG A 4 -26.67 57.10 47.11
C ARG A 4 -25.30 56.39 47.00
N LEU A 5 -25.17 55.21 47.59
CA LEU A 5 -24.05 54.31 47.39
C LEU A 5 -24.27 53.57 46.07
N ILE A 6 -23.38 53.72 45.08
CA ILE A 6 -23.37 52.95 43.84
C ILE A 6 -22.46 51.74 44.08
N PHE A 7 -23.07 50.56 44.16
CA PHE A 7 -22.35 49.28 44.13
C PHE A 7 -22.04 48.91 42.68
N SER A 8 -20.74 48.96 42.32
CA SER A 8 -20.27 48.50 41.04
C SER A 8 -19.96 46.97 41.14
N THR A 9 -20.79 46.14 40.56
CA THR A 9 -20.58 44.69 40.49
C THR A 9 -19.65 44.42 39.33
N PHE A 10 -18.41 44.07 39.63
CA PHE A 10 -17.45 43.52 38.65
C PHE A 10 -17.80 42.04 38.35
N LEU A 11 -18.33 41.81 37.15
CA LEU A 11 -18.58 40.44 36.66
C LEU A 11 -17.28 39.88 36.08
N VAL A 12 -16.58 39.04 36.81
CA VAL A 12 -15.39 38.33 36.31
C VAL A 12 -15.84 37.15 35.46
N PHE A 13 -15.71 37.25 34.14
CA PHE A 13 -15.87 36.13 33.21
C PHE A 13 -14.64 35.25 33.33
N LEU A 14 -14.74 34.12 34.03
CA LEU A 14 -13.76 33.04 33.95
C LEU A 14 -13.94 32.30 32.59
N LEU A 15 -13.05 32.60 31.62
CA LEU A 15 -12.92 31.77 30.44
C LEU A 15 -12.31 30.42 30.88
N ALA A 16 -13.13 29.39 31.03
CA ALA A 16 -12.68 28.04 31.15
C ALA A 16 -12.11 27.61 29.77
N LEU A 17 -10.78 27.65 29.61
CA LEU A 17 -10.08 27.01 28.52
C LEU A 17 -10.33 25.50 28.66
N ALA A 18 -11.28 24.96 27.88
CA ALA A 18 -11.45 23.56 27.73
C ALA A 18 -10.16 23.02 27.06
N VAL A 19 -9.32 22.36 27.86
CA VAL A 19 -8.20 21.58 27.35
C VAL A 19 -8.83 20.39 26.62
N VAL A 20 -9.03 20.55 25.31
CA VAL A 20 -9.40 19.42 24.45
C VAL A 20 -8.18 18.50 24.47
N PRO A 21 -8.30 17.25 24.94
CA PRO A 21 -7.18 16.32 24.88
C PRO A 21 -6.76 16.21 23.41
N VAL A 22 -5.50 16.52 23.12
CA VAL A 22 -4.91 16.23 21.81
C VAL A 22 -4.92 14.72 21.72
N GLN A 23 -5.92 14.18 21.01
CA GLN A 23 -5.96 12.75 20.73
C GLN A 23 -4.74 12.44 19.88
N ALA A 24 -3.89 11.51 20.34
CA ALA A 24 -2.72 11.09 19.59
C ALA A 24 -3.16 10.73 18.16
N GLN A 25 -2.52 11.31 17.18
CA GLN A 25 -2.80 11.01 15.79
C GLN A 25 -2.33 9.57 15.52
N GLU A 26 -3.27 8.68 15.24
CA GLU A 26 -3.01 7.30 14.92
C GLU A 26 -3.46 7.01 13.49
N LEU A 27 -2.60 6.34 12.74
CA LEU A 27 -2.87 5.82 11.41
C LEU A 27 -2.55 4.33 11.41
N VAL A 28 -3.51 3.50 10.98
CA VAL A 28 -3.32 2.08 10.75
C VAL A 28 -3.14 1.84 9.26
N ILE A 29 -2.10 1.11 8.87
CA ILE A 29 -1.87 0.66 7.50
C ILE A 29 -2.04 -0.85 7.48
N LEU A 30 -3.07 -1.33 6.80
CA LEU A 30 -3.26 -2.73 6.45
C LEU A 30 -2.60 -3.01 5.11
N HIS A 31 -2.01 -4.20 4.97
CA HIS A 31 -1.42 -4.57 3.70
C HIS A 31 -1.51 -6.06 3.37
N THR A 32 -1.57 -6.33 2.08
CA THR A 32 -1.46 -7.66 1.48
C THR A 32 -0.40 -7.67 0.40
N ASN A 33 0.02 -8.85 -0.01
CA ASN A 33 0.89 -9.12 -1.14
C ASN A 33 0.65 -10.53 -1.65
N ASP A 34 0.96 -10.80 -2.91
CA ASP A 34 1.00 -12.15 -3.50
C ASP A 34 -0.27 -12.97 -3.20
N THR A 35 -1.44 -12.34 -3.33
CA THR A 35 -2.70 -13.04 -3.02
C THR A 35 -3.10 -14.06 -4.08
N HIS A 36 -2.50 -14.00 -5.28
CA HIS A 36 -2.53 -15.02 -6.33
C HIS A 36 -3.91 -15.59 -6.59
N SER A 37 -4.89 -14.72 -6.82
CA SER A 37 -6.28 -15.12 -7.09
C SER A 37 -6.88 -16.09 -6.07
N GLN A 38 -6.31 -16.17 -4.86
CA GLN A 38 -6.81 -17.06 -3.81
C GLN A 38 -8.07 -16.47 -3.17
N ILE A 39 -9.20 -16.73 -3.82
CA ILE A 39 -10.52 -16.24 -3.42
C ILE A 39 -11.12 -17.15 -2.36
N GLU A 40 -11.05 -18.46 -2.58
CA GLU A 40 -11.54 -19.43 -1.63
C GLU A 40 -10.52 -19.71 -0.51
N PRO A 41 -10.98 -20.08 0.68
CA PRO A 41 -10.10 -20.63 1.70
C PRO A 41 -9.39 -21.91 1.19
N TYR A 42 -8.20 -22.17 1.71
CA TYR A 42 -7.43 -23.36 1.33
C TYR A 42 -6.81 -24.06 2.55
N THR A 43 -6.26 -25.23 2.34
CA THR A 43 -5.51 -25.95 3.39
C THR A 43 -4.02 -25.67 3.21
N TYR A 44 -3.37 -25.21 4.27
CA TYR A 44 -1.93 -24.98 4.34
C TYR A 44 -1.32 -25.81 5.47
N LYS A 45 -0.52 -26.81 5.14
CA LYS A 45 0.00 -27.78 6.12
C LYS A 45 -1.14 -28.46 6.90
N ALA A 46 -1.13 -28.34 8.23
CA ALA A 46 -2.20 -28.83 9.10
C ALA A 46 -3.37 -27.87 9.29
N ASP A 47 -3.20 -26.62 8.87
CA ASP A 47 -4.22 -25.58 9.02
C ASP A 47 -5.23 -25.69 7.88
N THR A 48 -6.47 -25.97 8.22
CA THR A 48 -7.57 -25.95 7.27
C THR A 48 -8.21 -24.57 7.21
N ASN A 49 -8.83 -24.24 6.08
CA ASN A 49 -9.58 -23.00 5.96
C ASN A 49 -8.74 -21.73 6.09
N VAL A 50 -7.52 -21.71 5.56
CA VAL A 50 -6.60 -20.56 5.60
C VAL A 50 -6.94 -19.57 4.48
N GLY A 51 -6.73 -18.27 4.70
CA GLY A 51 -6.94 -17.23 3.70
C GLY A 51 -8.40 -17.08 3.28
N GLY A 52 -8.60 -16.77 2.01
CA GLY A 52 -9.91 -16.54 1.40
C GLY A 52 -10.38 -15.08 1.50
N PHE A 53 -11.16 -14.66 0.48
CA PHE A 53 -11.65 -13.29 0.37
C PHE A 53 -12.52 -12.87 1.55
N LEU A 54 -13.52 -13.69 1.91
CA LEU A 54 -14.49 -13.31 2.96
C LEU A 54 -13.83 -13.08 4.33
N ARG A 55 -12.77 -13.82 4.64
CA ARG A 55 -12.03 -13.62 5.88
C ARG A 55 -11.19 -12.35 5.87
N ARG A 56 -10.54 -12.08 4.73
CA ARG A 56 -9.79 -10.82 4.54
C ARG A 56 -10.74 -9.61 4.68
N GLU A 57 -11.88 -9.66 4.01
CA GLU A 57 -12.89 -8.60 4.10
C GLU A 57 -13.39 -8.41 5.53
N ALA A 58 -13.73 -9.52 6.23
CA ALA A 58 -14.22 -9.46 7.60
C ALA A 58 -13.18 -8.83 8.55
N TYR A 59 -11.90 -9.21 8.43
CA TYR A 59 -10.82 -8.63 9.22
C TYR A 59 -10.60 -7.14 8.92
N ILE A 60 -10.55 -6.76 7.64
CA ILE A 60 -10.40 -5.37 7.23
C ILE A 60 -11.56 -4.51 7.78
N ARG A 61 -12.78 -5.01 7.71
CA ARG A 61 -13.97 -4.34 8.24
C ARG A 61 -13.91 -4.22 9.76
N GLU A 62 -13.45 -5.25 10.47
CA GLU A 62 -13.25 -5.22 11.91
C GLU A 62 -12.26 -4.13 12.31
N VAL A 63 -11.07 -4.10 11.71
CA VAL A 63 -10.05 -3.07 11.99
C VAL A 63 -10.61 -1.67 11.69
N ARG A 64 -11.31 -1.48 10.58
CA ARG A 64 -11.94 -0.19 10.25
C ARG A 64 -13.03 0.24 11.23
N SER A 65 -13.69 -0.71 11.89
CA SER A 65 -14.68 -0.41 12.94
C SER A 65 -14.05 0.07 14.24
N GLN A 66 -12.80 -0.34 14.49
CA GLN A 66 -12.04 0.00 15.69
C GLN A 66 -11.14 1.23 15.50
N HIS A 67 -10.68 1.48 14.27
CA HIS A 67 -9.76 2.55 13.92
C HIS A 67 -10.36 3.46 12.83
N PRO A 68 -10.52 4.77 13.08
CA PRO A 68 -11.12 5.69 12.11
C PRO A 68 -10.20 6.00 10.92
N ASN A 69 -8.89 5.79 11.10
CA ASN A 69 -7.87 6.15 10.11
C ASN A 69 -7.14 4.90 9.64
N VAL A 70 -7.68 4.22 8.63
CA VAL A 70 -7.10 3.01 8.05
C VAL A 70 -6.81 3.26 6.57
N LEU A 71 -5.59 2.89 6.13
CA LEU A 71 -5.21 2.73 4.73
C LEU A 71 -5.00 1.25 4.44
N LEU A 72 -5.35 0.81 3.24
CA LEU A 72 -5.20 -0.57 2.79
C LEU A 72 -4.44 -0.62 1.48
N PHE A 73 -3.28 -1.30 1.48
CA PHE A 73 -2.39 -1.40 0.32
C PHE A 73 -2.14 -2.85 -0.11
N ASP A 74 -1.76 -3.03 -1.39
CA ASP A 74 -1.28 -4.32 -1.89
C ASP A 74 0.06 -4.16 -2.63
N ALA A 75 0.99 -5.06 -2.36
CA ALA A 75 2.32 -5.05 -2.95
C ALA A 75 2.46 -5.93 -4.20
N GLY A 76 1.37 -6.15 -4.95
CA GLY A 76 1.36 -6.81 -6.24
C GLY A 76 1.19 -8.32 -6.17
N ASP A 77 1.12 -8.95 -7.36
CA ASP A 77 0.81 -10.36 -7.57
C ASP A 77 -0.52 -10.79 -6.91
N PHE A 78 -1.54 -9.93 -7.03
CA PHE A 78 -2.89 -10.32 -6.65
C PHE A 78 -3.55 -11.24 -7.68
N SER A 79 -3.07 -11.23 -8.93
CA SER A 79 -3.51 -12.07 -10.05
C SER A 79 -2.77 -13.39 -10.12
N GLN A 80 -3.33 -14.36 -10.85
CA GLN A 80 -2.75 -15.65 -11.20
C GLN A 80 -2.65 -16.64 -10.01
N GLY A 81 -2.83 -17.92 -10.27
CA GLY A 81 -2.64 -19.02 -9.31
C GLY A 81 -3.87 -19.91 -9.09
N THR A 82 -5.06 -19.49 -9.50
CA THR A 82 -6.29 -20.29 -9.35
C THR A 82 -7.14 -20.30 -10.62
N PRO A 83 -8.14 -21.21 -10.75
CA PRO A 83 -9.08 -21.21 -11.87
C PRO A 83 -9.80 -19.88 -12.08
N TYR A 84 -10.02 -19.07 -11.04
CA TYR A 84 -10.63 -17.75 -11.17
C TYR A 84 -9.87 -16.86 -12.16
N PHE A 85 -8.55 -16.82 -12.07
CA PHE A 85 -7.74 -16.08 -13.03
C PHE A 85 -7.83 -16.65 -14.45
N ASN A 86 -7.85 -17.98 -14.57
CA ASN A 86 -7.92 -18.64 -15.88
C ASN A 86 -9.21 -18.32 -16.63
N PHE A 87 -10.33 -18.20 -15.92
CA PHE A 87 -11.64 -17.86 -16.52
C PHE A 87 -11.85 -16.35 -16.62
N PHE A 88 -11.57 -15.60 -15.55
CA PHE A 88 -11.94 -14.19 -15.44
C PHE A 88 -10.78 -13.21 -15.65
N LYS A 89 -9.56 -13.72 -15.90
CA LYS A 89 -8.40 -12.91 -16.31
C LYS A 89 -8.04 -11.78 -15.34
N GLY A 90 -8.30 -11.94 -14.03
CA GLY A 90 -8.01 -10.97 -12.99
C GLY A 90 -9.11 -9.90 -12.78
N TYR A 91 -10.24 -9.99 -13.46
CA TYR A 91 -11.36 -9.06 -13.20
C TYR A 91 -12.05 -9.33 -11.88
N THR A 92 -12.18 -10.60 -11.48
CA THR A 92 -12.74 -10.98 -10.18
C THR A 92 -11.96 -10.36 -9.03
N GLU A 93 -10.64 -10.44 -9.09
CA GLU A 93 -9.73 -9.88 -8.09
C GLU A 93 -9.91 -8.37 -7.96
N ILE A 94 -9.97 -7.64 -9.08
CA ILE A 94 -10.23 -6.19 -9.09
C ILE A 94 -11.57 -5.86 -8.42
N TYR A 95 -12.65 -6.57 -8.78
CA TYR A 95 -13.97 -6.30 -8.17
C TYR A 95 -13.99 -6.59 -6.66
N LEU A 96 -13.30 -7.64 -6.23
CA LEU A 96 -13.20 -7.98 -4.82
C LEU A 96 -12.33 -6.95 -4.07
N MET A 97 -11.24 -6.45 -4.68
CA MET A 97 -10.41 -5.39 -4.11
C MET A 97 -11.16 -4.06 -4.03
N ASN A 98 -12.00 -3.72 -5.03
CA ASN A 98 -12.91 -2.57 -4.96
C ASN A 98 -13.86 -2.70 -3.77
N ALA A 99 -14.47 -3.88 -3.56
CA ALA A 99 -15.39 -4.13 -2.44
C ALA A 99 -14.69 -4.02 -1.07
N MET A 100 -13.39 -4.35 -0.99
CA MET A 100 -12.57 -4.18 0.21
C MET A 100 -12.03 -2.74 0.36
N HIS A 101 -12.25 -1.86 -0.61
CA HIS A 101 -11.78 -0.46 -0.63
C HIS A 101 -10.26 -0.36 -0.43
N TYR A 102 -9.48 -0.97 -1.33
CA TYR A 102 -8.04 -0.74 -1.38
C TYR A 102 -7.76 0.73 -1.72
N ASP A 103 -6.73 1.32 -1.08
CA ASP A 103 -6.32 2.70 -1.30
C ASP A 103 -5.27 2.83 -2.40
N ALA A 104 -4.38 1.85 -2.56
CA ALA A 104 -3.43 1.73 -3.67
C ALA A 104 -2.86 0.32 -3.80
N VAL A 105 -2.36 0.00 -5.00
CA VAL A 105 -1.75 -1.29 -5.33
C VAL A 105 -0.51 -1.05 -6.20
N THR A 106 0.57 -1.81 -6.01
CA THR A 106 1.66 -1.87 -7.00
C THR A 106 1.46 -3.03 -7.97
N LEU A 107 2.24 -3.06 -9.04
CA LEU A 107 2.23 -4.15 -10.01
C LEU A 107 3.27 -5.19 -9.63
N GLY A 108 2.87 -6.46 -9.57
CA GLY A 108 3.79 -7.59 -9.58
C GLY A 108 4.01 -8.12 -11.01
N ASN A 109 4.73 -9.23 -11.14
CA ASN A 109 4.99 -9.83 -12.46
C ASN A 109 3.75 -10.51 -13.04
N HIS A 110 2.90 -11.11 -12.24
CA HIS A 110 1.72 -11.83 -12.70
C HIS A 110 0.59 -10.92 -13.19
N GLU A 111 0.59 -9.65 -12.88
CA GLU A 111 -0.32 -8.70 -13.51
C GLU A 111 -0.12 -8.62 -15.02
N PHE A 112 1.09 -8.93 -15.51
CA PHE A 112 1.45 -8.86 -16.94
C PHE A 112 1.20 -10.17 -17.71
N ASP A 113 0.75 -11.25 -17.11
CA ASP A 113 0.58 -12.57 -17.75
C ASP A 113 -0.31 -12.55 -18.99
N ASN A 114 -1.31 -11.68 -19.02
CA ASN A 114 -2.19 -11.50 -20.18
C ASN A 114 -1.77 -10.31 -21.08
N GLY A 115 -0.58 -9.72 -20.87
CA GLY A 115 -0.02 -8.62 -21.62
C GLY A 115 -0.53 -7.22 -21.19
N CYS A 116 0.22 -6.19 -21.62
CA CYS A 116 -0.03 -4.80 -21.23
C CYS A 116 -1.43 -4.28 -21.59
N GLY A 117 -1.97 -4.68 -22.74
CA GLY A 117 -3.29 -4.22 -23.19
C GLY A 117 -4.44 -4.78 -22.35
N ALA A 118 -4.34 -6.06 -21.92
CA ALA A 118 -5.31 -6.67 -21.02
C ALA A 118 -5.21 -6.07 -19.62
N LEU A 119 -3.99 -5.88 -19.12
CA LEU A 119 -3.75 -5.21 -17.84
C LEU A 119 -4.38 -3.81 -17.82
N ALA A 120 -4.15 -2.99 -18.85
CA ALA A 120 -4.74 -1.65 -18.93
C ALA A 120 -6.27 -1.67 -18.89
N LYS A 121 -6.92 -2.68 -19.49
CA LYS A 121 -8.38 -2.84 -19.44
C LYS A 121 -8.88 -3.20 -18.03
N ARG A 122 -8.14 -4.05 -17.32
CA ARG A 122 -8.47 -4.43 -15.95
C ARG A 122 -8.31 -3.25 -15.00
N ILE A 123 -7.19 -2.54 -15.05
CA ILE A 123 -6.91 -1.36 -14.20
C ILE A 123 -8.02 -0.31 -14.31
N LYS A 124 -8.61 -0.12 -15.47
CA LYS A 124 -9.77 0.79 -15.66
C LYS A 124 -11.02 0.40 -14.89
N LYS A 125 -11.08 -0.80 -14.33
CA LYS A 125 -12.19 -1.27 -13.50
C LYS A 125 -11.91 -1.15 -12.00
N ALA A 126 -10.69 -0.74 -11.64
CA ALA A 126 -10.32 -0.49 -10.26
C ALA A 126 -10.78 0.90 -9.82
N ASP A 127 -11.25 0.99 -8.58
CA ASP A 127 -11.61 2.23 -7.91
C ASP A 127 -10.42 2.85 -7.16
N PHE A 128 -9.26 2.21 -7.26
CA PHE A 128 -7.99 2.60 -6.63
C PHE A 128 -6.86 2.73 -7.67
N PRO A 129 -5.81 3.53 -7.41
CA PRO A 129 -4.69 3.69 -8.32
C PRO A 129 -3.74 2.49 -8.29
N PHE A 130 -3.17 2.20 -9.46
CA PHE A 130 -2.01 1.34 -9.62
C PHE A 130 -0.73 2.17 -9.70
N LEU A 131 0.25 1.80 -8.89
CA LEU A 131 1.51 2.53 -8.76
C LEU A 131 2.67 1.69 -9.32
N CYS A 132 3.51 2.32 -10.15
CA CYS A 132 4.77 1.75 -10.61
C CYS A 132 5.67 2.88 -11.12
N ALA A 133 6.76 3.16 -10.42
CA ALA A 133 7.65 4.26 -10.73
C ALA A 133 8.85 3.84 -11.59
N ASN A 134 9.25 2.56 -11.52
CA ASN A 134 10.47 2.07 -12.16
C ASN A 134 10.26 1.41 -13.53
N TYR A 135 9.13 1.75 -14.21
CA TYR A 135 8.89 1.34 -15.60
C TYR A 135 8.41 2.49 -16.47
N VAL A 136 8.99 2.61 -17.66
CA VAL A 136 8.37 3.38 -18.77
C VAL A 136 7.49 2.42 -19.56
N PHE A 137 6.22 2.75 -19.67
CA PHE A 137 5.23 1.96 -20.42
C PHE A 137 5.12 2.49 -21.84
N HIS A 138 5.63 1.76 -22.84
CA HIS A 138 5.45 2.10 -24.27
C HIS A 138 4.03 1.78 -24.76
N ASN A 139 3.30 0.91 -24.05
CA ASN A 139 1.88 0.70 -24.29
C ASN A 139 1.09 1.93 -23.83
N LYS A 140 0.55 2.70 -24.79
CA LYS A 140 -0.17 3.97 -24.53
C LYS A 140 -1.39 3.81 -23.60
N ALA A 141 -2.05 2.64 -23.62
CA ALA A 141 -3.22 2.41 -22.78
C ALA A 141 -2.81 2.17 -21.32
N LEU A 142 -1.72 1.44 -21.08
CA LEU A 142 -1.19 1.17 -19.75
C LEU A 142 -0.56 2.44 -19.14
N ALA A 143 0.21 3.19 -19.92
CA ALA A 143 0.81 4.45 -19.49
C ALA A 143 -0.20 5.50 -18.99
N LYS A 144 -1.46 5.43 -19.43
CA LYS A 144 -2.53 6.35 -19.00
C LYS A 144 -3.16 5.99 -17.67
N VAL A 145 -2.99 4.77 -17.19
CA VAL A 145 -3.73 4.23 -16.05
C VAL A 145 -2.83 3.84 -14.87
N VAL A 146 -1.52 3.73 -15.09
CA VAL A 146 -0.52 3.52 -14.04
C VAL A 146 0.12 4.85 -13.68
N ARG A 147 0.35 5.10 -12.40
CA ARG A 147 0.98 6.30 -11.86
C ARG A 147 2.29 5.94 -11.15
N PRO A 148 3.29 6.84 -11.08
CA PRO A 148 4.51 6.55 -10.31
C PRO A 148 4.26 6.55 -8.80
N CYS A 149 3.40 7.46 -8.32
CA CYS A 149 3.10 7.65 -6.90
C CYS A 149 1.72 8.27 -6.70
N MET A 150 1.30 8.34 -5.45
CA MET A 150 0.15 9.10 -4.97
C MET A 150 0.46 9.78 -3.63
N ILE A 151 -0.36 10.74 -3.25
CA ILE A 151 -0.35 11.36 -1.93
C ILE A 151 -1.77 11.27 -1.37
N VAL A 152 -1.90 10.84 -0.12
CA VAL A 152 -3.17 10.72 0.59
C VAL A 152 -3.05 11.34 1.97
N GLU A 153 -4.09 12.05 2.41
CA GLU A 153 -4.19 12.59 3.77
C GLU A 153 -5.14 11.72 4.58
N LYS A 154 -4.66 11.17 5.70
CA LYS A 154 -5.43 10.29 6.57
C LYS A 154 -4.93 10.40 8.02
N GLY A 155 -5.85 10.59 8.97
CA GLY A 155 -5.51 10.64 10.39
C GLY A 155 -4.53 11.76 10.77
N GLY A 156 -4.53 12.87 10.03
CA GLY A 156 -3.60 13.97 10.21
C GLY A 156 -2.20 13.73 9.63
N TYR A 157 -1.97 12.59 8.97
CA TYR A 157 -0.74 12.31 8.22
C TYR A 157 -0.93 12.62 6.74
N LYS A 158 0.07 13.21 6.14
CA LYS A 158 0.22 13.30 4.69
C LYS A 158 1.16 12.19 4.23
N VAL A 159 0.60 11.14 3.66
CA VAL A 159 1.30 9.91 3.28
C VAL A 159 1.61 9.95 1.79
N GLY A 160 2.90 9.91 1.44
CA GLY A 160 3.38 9.71 0.07
C GLY A 160 3.58 8.23 -0.18
N VAL A 161 3.00 7.70 -1.26
CA VAL A 161 3.09 6.28 -1.61
C VAL A 161 3.60 6.15 -3.05
N PHE A 162 4.61 5.33 -3.29
CA PHE A 162 5.09 5.00 -4.64
C PHE A 162 5.23 3.50 -4.83
N GLY A 163 5.20 3.02 -6.07
CA GLY A 163 5.27 1.60 -6.40
C GLY A 163 6.56 1.22 -7.13
N LEU A 164 7.06 0.02 -6.87
CA LEU A 164 8.17 -0.60 -7.59
C LEU A 164 7.81 -2.03 -8.01
N THR A 165 8.30 -2.44 -9.17
CA THR A 165 8.12 -3.78 -9.73
C THR A 165 9.49 -4.40 -10.04
N VAL A 166 9.64 -5.69 -9.84
CA VAL A 166 10.84 -6.47 -10.17
C VAL A 166 11.18 -6.35 -11.67
N ASP A 167 12.43 -6.66 -12.06
CA ASP A 167 12.76 -6.78 -13.49
C ASP A 167 11.98 -7.94 -14.13
N LEU A 168 11.13 -7.59 -15.08
CA LEU A 168 10.22 -8.51 -15.73
C LEU A 168 10.85 -9.29 -16.90
N GLN A 169 12.13 -9.06 -17.23
CA GLN A 169 12.75 -9.59 -18.46
C GLN A 169 12.65 -11.12 -18.58
N ALA A 170 12.90 -11.83 -17.49
CA ALA A 170 12.84 -13.30 -17.47
C ALA A 170 11.51 -13.87 -16.95
N LEU A 171 10.59 -13.02 -16.52
CA LEU A 171 9.38 -13.42 -15.80
C LEU A 171 8.12 -13.39 -16.66
N ILE A 172 8.12 -12.64 -17.76
CA ILE A 172 6.94 -12.46 -18.61
C ILE A 172 7.28 -12.74 -20.09
N ALA A 173 6.23 -12.89 -20.90
CA ALA A 173 6.40 -13.13 -22.34
C ALA A 173 7.23 -12.00 -23.01
N PRO A 174 8.21 -12.33 -23.89
CA PRO A 174 9.05 -11.34 -24.56
C PRO A 174 8.26 -10.29 -25.34
N SER A 175 7.11 -10.65 -25.90
CA SER A 175 6.22 -9.73 -26.61
C SER A 175 5.59 -8.66 -25.70
N THR A 176 5.38 -9.00 -24.44
CA THR A 176 4.90 -8.08 -23.40
C THR A 176 6.06 -7.20 -22.92
N TYR A 177 7.22 -7.81 -22.62
CA TYR A 177 8.40 -7.10 -22.12
C TYR A 177 8.89 -6.02 -23.10
N LYS A 178 8.84 -6.24 -24.41
CA LYS A 178 9.19 -5.24 -25.45
C LYS A 178 8.38 -3.94 -25.37
N GLN A 179 7.26 -3.94 -24.67
CA GLN A 179 6.43 -2.75 -24.44
C GLN A 179 6.78 -2.01 -23.14
N LEU A 180 7.83 -2.43 -22.46
CA LEU A 180 8.28 -1.94 -21.16
C LEU A 180 9.74 -1.54 -21.23
N GLN A 181 10.14 -0.55 -20.44
CA GLN A 181 11.53 -0.21 -20.19
C GLN A 181 11.74 -0.17 -18.68
N TYR A 182 12.55 -1.07 -18.18
CA TYR A 182 12.95 -1.09 -16.78
C TYR A 182 13.91 0.05 -16.46
N LEU A 183 13.70 0.69 -15.33
CA LEU A 183 14.54 1.74 -14.79
C LEU A 183 15.15 1.25 -13.47
N ASP A 184 16.35 1.72 -13.15
CA ASP A 184 17.02 1.40 -11.89
C ASP A 184 16.11 1.81 -10.70
N PRO A 185 15.68 0.85 -9.85
CA PRO A 185 14.76 1.14 -8.76
C PRO A 185 15.37 2.03 -7.68
N VAL A 186 16.69 2.02 -7.48
CA VAL A 186 17.36 2.90 -6.52
C VAL A 186 17.31 4.35 -6.98
N GLU A 187 17.69 4.60 -8.24
CA GLU A 187 17.69 5.94 -8.81
C GLU A 187 16.27 6.53 -8.90
N VAL A 188 15.29 5.69 -9.24
CA VAL A 188 13.89 6.11 -9.27
C VAL A 188 13.38 6.39 -7.87
N SER A 189 13.70 5.54 -6.89
CA SER A 189 13.26 5.73 -5.51
C SER A 189 13.84 6.99 -4.87
N LYS A 190 15.11 7.33 -5.13
CA LYS A 190 15.69 8.60 -4.69
C LYS A 190 14.86 9.79 -5.19
N LYS A 191 14.51 9.79 -6.49
CA LYS A 191 13.66 10.84 -7.09
C LYS A 191 12.26 10.88 -6.48
N MET A 192 11.67 9.73 -6.18
CA MET A 192 10.34 9.67 -5.54
C MET A 192 10.41 10.20 -4.10
N VAL A 193 11.41 9.82 -3.33
CA VAL A 193 11.63 10.34 -1.96
C VAL A 193 11.81 11.85 -1.98
N ASP A 194 12.66 12.39 -2.86
CA ASP A 194 12.88 13.83 -2.97
C ASP A 194 11.59 14.57 -3.37
N PHE A 195 10.87 14.04 -4.34
CA PHE A 195 9.58 14.58 -4.75
C PHE A 195 8.57 14.59 -3.59
N LEU A 196 8.38 13.46 -2.92
CA LEU A 196 7.38 13.33 -1.84
C LEU A 196 7.75 14.20 -0.62
N LYS A 197 9.04 14.34 -0.30
CA LYS A 197 9.53 15.29 0.71
C LYS A 197 9.22 16.74 0.31
N SER A 198 9.43 17.09 -0.96
CA SER A 198 9.09 18.44 -1.46
C SER A 198 7.60 18.76 -1.39
N GLN A 199 6.76 17.73 -1.35
CA GLN A 199 5.32 17.85 -1.12
C GLN A 199 4.94 17.89 0.36
N ASN A 200 5.90 17.91 1.28
CA ASN A 200 5.71 17.86 2.73
C ASN A 200 4.95 16.60 3.19
N CYS A 201 5.27 15.44 2.63
CA CYS A 201 4.75 14.18 3.14
C CYS A 201 5.42 13.87 4.49
N ASP A 202 4.59 13.47 5.46
CA ASP A 202 5.01 13.11 6.82
C ASP A 202 5.53 11.68 6.90
N LEU A 203 5.04 10.83 6.00
CA LEU A 203 5.34 9.41 5.90
C LEU A 203 5.52 9.03 4.42
N ILE A 204 6.60 8.32 4.10
CA ILE A 204 6.89 7.82 2.76
C ILE A 204 6.83 6.30 2.76
N VAL A 205 5.89 5.74 2.01
CA VAL A 205 5.65 4.30 1.87
C VAL A 205 6.02 3.86 0.46
N CYS A 206 6.83 2.82 0.36
CA CYS A 206 7.11 2.11 -0.89
C CYS A 206 6.29 0.81 -0.93
N LEU A 207 5.43 0.65 -1.93
CA LEU A 207 4.83 -0.64 -2.27
C LEU A 207 5.78 -1.33 -3.23
N SER A 208 6.49 -2.34 -2.76
CA SER A 208 7.57 -2.99 -3.50
C SER A 208 7.22 -4.41 -3.90
N HIS A 209 7.40 -4.71 -5.18
CA HIS A 209 7.38 -6.09 -5.66
C HIS A 209 8.78 -6.52 -6.12
N LEU A 210 9.83 -6.09 -5.39
CA LEU A 210 11.22 -6.48 -5.67
C LEU A 210 11.61 -7.79 -4.99
N GLY A 211 10.98 -8.10 -3.86
CA GLY A 211 11.32 -9.26 -3.04
C GLY A 211 12.51 -9.03 -2.10
N VAL A 212 12.94 -10.13 -1.47
CA VAL A 212 14.07 -10.13 -0.51
C VAL A 212 15.14 -11.15 -0.88
N GLU A 213 15.10 -11.73 -2.08
CA GLU A 213 16.11 -12.66 -2.59
C GLU A 213 17.45 -11.96 -2.81
N LYS A 214 18.57 -12.69 -2.58
CA LYS A 214 19.91 -12.12 -2.58
C LYS A 214 20.48 -11.88 -3.98
N ASP A 215 19.98 -12.59 -4.98
CA ASP A 215 20.60 -12.63 -6.31
C ASP A 215 20.13 -11.51 -7.24
N GLN A 216 19.29 -10.61 -6.74
CA GLN A 216 18.76 -9.45 -7.48
C GLN A 216 18.59 -8.24 -6.57
N MET A 217 18.30 -7.08 -7.17
CA MET A 217 17.90 -5.89 -6.41
C MET A 217 16.65 -6.24 -5.58
N ASN A 218 16.70 -5.93 -4.29
CA ASN A 218 15.69 -6.35 -3.32
C ASN A 218 15.41 -5.26 -2.29
N ASP A 219 14.40 -5.47 -1.46
CA ASP A 219 13.94 -4.49 -0.47
C ASP A 219 15.00 -4.15 0.58
N TYR A 220 15.88 -5.09 0.92
CA TYR A 220 16.97 -4.83 1.88
C TYR A 220 18.04 -3.90 1.30
N GLN A 221 18.39 -4.10 0.04
CA GLN A 221 19.33 -3.22 -0.66
C GLN A 221 18.70 -1.85 -0.88
N LEU A 222 17.45 -1.81 -1.29
CA LEU A 222 16.70 -0.56 -1.47
C LEU A 222 16.69 0.28 -0.20
N ALA A 223 16.33 -0.32 0.95
CA ALA A 223 16.31 0.38 2.24
C ALA A 223 17.69 0.93 2.64
N LYS A 224 18.76 0.21 2.29
CA LYS A 224 20.15 0.63 2.57
C LYS A 224 20.59 1.78 1.67
N GLU A 225 20.20 1.79 0.39
CA GLU A 225 20.68 2.72 -0.62
C GLU A 225 19.81 3.97 -0.78
N VAL A 226 18.57 3.93 -0.27
CA VAL A 226 17.57 5.01 -0.39
C VAL A 226 17.08 5.44 1.00
N PRO A 227 17.88 6.19 1.76
CA PRO A 227 17.42 6.72 3.04
C PRO A 227 16.28 7.72 2.83
N GLY A 228 15.24 7.61 3.67
CA GLY A 228 14.06 8.49 3.62
C GLY A 228 12.80 7.78 3.14
N ILE A 229 12.85 6.48 2.85
CA ILE A 229 11.70 5.61 2.84
C ILE A 229 11.45 5.19 4.30
N ASP A 230 10.25 5.43 4.82
CA ASP A 230 9.90 5.06 6.20
C ASP A 230 9.43 3.61 6.29
N ILE A 231 8.61 3.18 5.32
CA ILE A 231 8.01 1.86 5.26
C ILE A 231 8.16 1.28 3.86
N ILE A 232 8.63 0.03 3.77
CA ILE A 232 8.54 -0.81 2.57
C ILE A 232 7.53 -1.92 2.86
N ILE A 233 6.50 -2.01 2.05
CA ILE A 233 5.56 -3.13 2.00
C ILE A 233 5.96 -3.98 0.80
N GLY A 234 6.56 -5.14 1.06
CA GLY A 234 7.16 -6.01 0.08
C GLY A 234 6.24 -7.13 -0.40
N GLY A 235 6.61 -7.73 -1.54
CA GLY A 235 5.99 -8.91 -2.15
C GLY A 235 7.02 -9.80 -2.85
N HIS A 236 6.61 -10.56 -3.86
CA HIS A 236 7.39 -11.40 -4.77
C HIS A 236 8.01 -12.65 -4.15
N SER A 237 8.75 -12.54 -3.06
CA SER A 237 9.48 -13.66 -2.44
C SER A 237 8.62 -14.53 -1.53
N HIS A 238 7.36 -14.20 -1.32
CA HIS A 238 6.41 -14.92 -0.46
C HIS A 238 6.90 -15.12 0.99
N TYR A 239 7.79 -14.25 1.45
CA TYR A 239 8.37 -14.37 2.78
C TYR A 239 7.39 -13.92 3.87
N GLU A 240 7.28 -14.68 4.95
CA GLU A 240 6.43 -14.35 6.09
C GLU A 240 7.27 -13.64 7.17
N MET A 241 7.14 -12.32 7.26
CA MET A 241 7.78 -11.53 8.30
C MET A 241 6.83 -11.39 9.50
N LYS A 242 7.14 -12.04 10.62
CA LYS A 242 6.39 -11.87 11.86
C LYS A 242 6.64 -10.51 12.50
N GLU A 243 7.86 -10.00 12.34
CA GLU A 243 8.30 -8.68 12.78
C GLU A 243 8.96 -7.97 11.60
N PRO A 244 8.92 -6.64 11.53
CA PRO A 244 9.58 -5.91 10.47
C PRO A 244 11.09 -6.08 10.51
N THR A 245 11.71 -6.22 9.34
CA THR A 245 13.15 -6.02 9.22
C THR A 245 13.45 -4.53 9.20
N VAL A 246 14.34 -4.06 10.07
CA VAL A 246 14.71 -2.64 10.17
C VAL A 246 16.11 -2.41 9.59
N ILE A 247 16.21 -1.52 8.60
CA ILE A 247 17.48 -1.11 7.99
C ILE A 247 17.55 0.42 8.03
N GLY A 248 18.46 0.97 8.81
CA GLY A 248 18.46 2.39 9.12
C GLY A 248 17.16 2.80 9.81
N ASN A 249 16.42 3.71 9.21
CA ASN A 249 15.10 4.15 9.68
C ASN A 249 13.94 3.46 8.93
N THR A 250 14.23 2.66 7.93
CA THR A 250 13.23 1.99 7.09
C THR A 250 12.76 0.69 7.73
N ARG A 251 11.46 0.49 7.83
CA ARG A 251 10.82 -0.75 8.26
C ARG A 251 10.27 -1.50 7.04
N ILE A 252 10.64 -2.77 6.92
CA ILE A 252 10.28 -3.63 5.78
C ILE A 252 9.32 -4.71 6.29
N TYR A 253 8.21 -4.89 5.60
CA TYR A 253 7.16 -5.86 5.91
C TYR A 253 6.84 -6.70 4.68
N GLN A 254 6.56 -8.00 4.86
CA GLN A 254 6.01 -8.88 3.83
C GLN A 254 5.18 -9.99 4.48
N MET A 255 4.00 -10.31 3.93
CA MET A 255 3.00 -11.19 4.56
C MET A 255 2.73 -12.45 3.74
N ALA A 256 3.73 -13.35 3.67
CA ALA A 256 3.59 -14.64 2.98
C ALA A 256 2.95 -14.51 1.58
N ASN A 257 2.01 -15.39 1.25
CA ASN A 257 1.25 -15.36 -0.01
C ASN A 257 -0.18 -15.89 0.17
N LYS A 258 -0.97 -15.89 -0.92
CA LYS A 258 -2.34 -16.44 -1.01
C LYS A 258 -3.30 -15.89 0.04
N GLY A 259 -3.02 -14.68 0.54
CA GLY A 259 -3.85 -14.04 1.56
C GLY A 259 -3.91 -14.82 2.87
N LYS A 260 -2.86 -15.59 3.21
CA LYS A 260 -2.73 -16.31 4.47
C LYS A 260 -2.72 -15.35 5.66
N CYS A 261 -2.04 -14.22 5.49
CA CYS A 261 -1.90 -13.18 6.48
C CYS A 261 -2.28 -11.81 5.90
N ILE A 262 -2.67 -10.90 6.78
CA ILE A 262 -2.76 -9.46 6.51
C ILE A 262 -1.78 -8.79 7.46
N GLY A 263 -0.97 -7.88 6.95
CA GLY A 263 -0.09 -7.07 7.78
C GLY A 263 -0.85 -5.88 8.35
N GLU A 264 -0.52 -5.52 9.58
CA GLU A 264 -1.05 -4.35 10.27
C GLU A 264 0.09 -3.54 10.86
N ILE A 265 0.17 -2.27 10.48
CA ILE A 265 1.20 -1.33 10.92
C ILE A 265 0.50 -0.14 11.57
N THR A 266 0.82 0.12 12.84
CA THR A 266 0.32 1.31 13.55
C THR A 266 1.40 2.40 13.57
N VAL A 267 1.06 3.58 13.05
CA VAL A 267 1.89 4.78 13.09
C VAL A 267 1.27 5.77 14.06
N ARG A 268 2.06 6.29 14.99
CA ARG A 268 1.63 7.25 16.03
C ARG A 268 2.54 8.46 16.07
N ARG A 269 1.93 9.65 16.32
CA ARG A 269 2.60 10.90 16.68
C ARG A 269 2.27 11.29 18.10
#